data_8812396aea4696e371390237b41f9056
#
_entry.id   8812396aea4696e371390237b41f9056
#
_cell.length_a   1.000
_cell.length_b   1.000
_cell.length_c   1.000
_cell.angle_alpha   90.00
_cell.angle_beta   90.00
_cell.angle_gamma   90.00
#
_symmetry.space_group_name_H-M   'P 1'
#
loop_
_entity.id
_entity.type
_entity.pdbx_description
1 polymer ?
#
loop_
_entity_poly.entity_id
_entity_poly.type
_entity_poly.pdbx_seq_one_letter_code
_entity_poly.pdbx_strand_id
1 'polypeptide(L)'
;MFQYVLANLLANNDQALGALFLDDNGETVDLACAEYSPYQMRVIGAYLGIYLRQVEKILTGNELGEPRLVHIEKRDVHIYAMPLPDGYYLVLVQRNPALVARARATMTDAAQQLTRELFHD
;
A
#
# COMPACT_ATOMS: atom_id res chain seq x y z
N MET A 1 -15.98 -3.14 -2.75
CA MET A 1 -15.57 -3.60 -4.09
C MET A 1 -14.18 -4.22 -4.10
N PHE A 2 -13.20 -3.55 -3.54
CA PHE A 2 -11.82 -4.08 -3.49
C PHE A 2 -11.51 -4.80 -2.18
N GLN A 3 -12.49 -4.90 -1.31
CA GLN A 3 -12.33 -5.44 0.04
C GLN A 3 -11.73 -6.84 0.06
N TYR A 4 -12.17 -7.70 -0.84
CA TYR A 4 -11.70 -9.09 -0.86
C TYR A 4 -10.21 -9.18 -1.23
N VAL A 5 -9.73 -8.30 -2.11
CA VAL A 5 -8.31 -8.27 -2.49
C VAL A 5 -7.46 -7.88 -1.29
N LEU A 6 -7.90 -6.84 -0.56
CA LEU A 6 -7.19 -6.35 0.61
C LEU A 6 -7.24 -7.35 1.77
N ALA A 7 -8.39 -7.96 2.00
CA ALA A 7 -8.54 -8.99 3.02
C ALA A 7 -7.65 -10.19 2.74
N ASN A 8 -7.55 -10.59 1.48
CA ASN A 8 -6.71 -11.69 1.05
C ASN A 8 -5.23 -11.37 1.26
N LEU A 9 -4.84 -10.12 0.99
CA LEU A 9 -3.47 -9.65 1.24
C LEU A 9 -3.12 -9.78 2.72
N LEU A 10 -4.02 -9.37 3.61
CA LEU A 10 -3.81 -9.52 5.06
C LEU A 10 -3.68 -10.99 5.45
N ALA A 11 -4.55 -11.85 4.91
CA ALA A 11 -4.56 -13.28 5.24
C ALA A 11 -3.26 -13.98 4.83
N ASN A 12 -2.58 -13.48 3.80
CA ASN A 12 -1.36 -14.06 3.29
C ASN A 12 -0.09 -13.51 3.92
N ASN A 13 -0.22 -12.61 4.88
CA ASN A 13 0.93 -12.00 5.55
C ASN A 13 0.76 -12.08 7.05
N ASP A 14 1.62 -12.85 7.72
CA ASP A 14 1.63 -12.91 9.18
C ASP A 14 1.96 -11.54 9.73
N GLN A 15 1.35 -11.21 10.87
CA GLN A 15 1.56 -9.95 11.58
C GLN A 15 1.05 -8.72 10.81
N ALA A 16 0.21 -8.90 9.80
CA ALA A 16 -0.40 -7.78 9.09
C ALA A 16 -1.35 -7.02 10.01
N LEU A 17 -1.25 -5.71 9.99
CA LEU A 17 -2.07 -4.81 10.84
C LEU A 17 -3.21 -4.19 10.05
N GLY A 18 -3.01 -3.96 8.76
CA GLY A 18 -4.02 -3.40 7.88
C GLY A 18 -3.50 -3.18 6.48
N ALA A 19 -4.42 -3.00 5.55
CA ALA A 19 -4.11 -2.69 4.16
C ALA A 19 -5.02 -1.57 3.66
N LEU A 20 -4.48 -0.74 2.77
CA LEU A 20 -5.18 0.41 2.19
C LEU A 20 -5.04 0.40 0.68
N PHE A 21 -6.09 0.87 0.03
CA PHE A 21 -6.06 1.25 -1.38
C PHE A 21 -6.33 2.75 -1.45
N LEU A 22 -5.33 3.52 -1.90
CA LEU A 22 -5.40 4.98 -1.94
C LEU A 22 -5.52 5.47 -3.38
N ASP A 23 -6.27 6.55 -3.59
CA ASP A 23 -6.34 7.20 -4.89
C ASP A 23 -5.19 8.21 -5.05
N ASP A 24 -5.18 8.91 -6.17
CA ASP A 24 -4.13 9.86 -6.51
C ASP A 24 -4.11 11.11 -5.61
N ASN A 25 -5.17 11.35 -4.86
CA ASN A 25 -5.22 12.43 -3.86
C ASN A 25 -4.83 11.95 -2.46
N GLY A 26 -4.53 10.66 -2.31
CA GLY A 26 -4.23 10.10 -1.01
C GLY A 26 -5.46 9.76 -0.18
N GLU A 27 -6.64 9.78 -0.80
CA GLU A 27 -7.87 9.41 -0.11
C GLU A 27 -8.08 7.89 -0.17
N THR A 28 -8.66 7.36 0.89
CA THR A 28 -8.92 5.92 0.99
C THR A 28 -10.07 5.52 0.08
N VAL A 29 -9.77 4.68 -0.91
CA VAL A 29 -10.80 4.07 -1.77
C VAL A 29 -11.42 2.89 -1.04
N ASP A 30 -10.58 2.05 -0.42
CA ASP A 30 -11.03 0.92 0.36
C ASP A 30 -9.94 0.53 1.36
N LEU A 31 -10.31 -0.26 2.37
CA LEU A 31 -9.36 -0.70 3.37
C LEU A 31 -9.79 -2.05 3.96
N ALA A 32 -8.83 -2.76 4.52
CA ALA A 32 -9.07 -3.95 5.32
C ALA A 32 -8.25 -3.84 6.58
N CYS A 33 -8.84 -4.23 7.70
CA CYS A 33 -8.22 -4.12 9.01
C CYS A 33 -8.05 -5.50 9.63
N ALA A 34 -6.90 -5.71 10.26
CA ALA A 34 -6.68 -6.86 11.14
C ALA A 34 -6.63 -6.35 12.58
N GLU A 35 -5.54 -5.70 12.96
CA GLU A 35 -5.35 -5.20 14.32
C GLU A 35 -5.64 -3.71 14.44
N TYR A 36 -5.28 -2.93 13.42
CA TYR A 36 -5.54 -1.50 13.42
C TYR A 36 -7.00 -1.22 13.07
N SER A 37 -7.55 -0.15 13.66
CA SER A 37 -8.92 0.28 13.37
C SER A 37 -8.99 0.98 12.00
N PRO A 38 -10.20 1.08 11.41
CA PRO A 38 -10.36 1.86 10.17
C PRO A 38 -9.87 3.30 10.31
N TYR A 39 -10.10 3.92 11.46
CA TYR A 39 -9.64 5.29 11.70
C TYR A 39 -8.11 5.38 11.65
N GLN A 40 -7.43 4.46 12.36
CA GLN A 40 -5.95 4.43 12.35
C GLN A 40 -5.40 4.25 10.96
N MET A 41 -6.01 3.36 10.17
CA MET A 41 -5.57 3.11 8.80
C MET A 41 -5.78 4.34 7.92
N ARG A 42 -6.90 5.04 8.05
CA ARG A 42 -7.15 6.25 7.28
C ARG A 42 -6.18 7.38 7.61
N VAL A 43 -5.80 7.51 8.88
CA VAL A 43 -4.81 8.50 9.31
C VAL A 43 -3.45 8.18 8.68
N ILE A 44 -3.03 6.92 8.73
CA ILE A 44 -1.79 6.48 8.09
C ILE A 44 -1.82 6.81 6.60
N GLY A 45 -2.92 6.49 5.93
CA GLY A 45 -3.08 6.76 4.51
C GLY A 45 -2.97 8.23 4.14
N ALA A 46 -3.58 9.10 4.93
CA ALA A 46 -3.56 10.55 4.69
C ALA A 46 -2.14 11.10 4.74
N TYR A 47 -1.39 10.76 5.77
CA TYR A 47 0.01 11.22 5.89
C TYR A 47 0.91 10.58 4.85
N LEU A 48 0.73 9.29 4.62
CA LEU A 48 1.53 8.54 3.65
C LEU A 48 1.32 9.08 2.24
N GLY A 49 0.09 9.43 1.88
CA GLY A 49 -0.21 10.01 0.57
C GLY A 49 0.56 11.29 0.30
N ILE A 50 0.69 12.15 1.31
CA ILE A 50 1.48 13.37 1.20
C ILE A 50 2.95 13.04 0.97
N TYR A 51 3.48 12.11 1.74
CA TYR A 51 4.87 11.69 1.67
C TYR A 51 5.20 11.07 0.31
N LEU A 52 4.34 10.21 -0.20
CA LEU A 52 4.55 9.53 -1.48
C LEU A 52 4.56 10.51 -2.65
N ARG A 53 3.72 11.54 -2.61
CA ARG A 53 3.75 12.58 -3.65
C ARG A 53 5.06 13.34 -3.65
N GLN A 54 5.64 13.58 -2.49
CA GLN A 54 6.96 14.23 -2.38
C GLN A 54 8.06 13.33 -2.96
N VAL A 55 8.01 12.03 -2.69
CA VAL A 55 8.96 11.06 -3.26
C VAL A 55 8.87 11.06 -4.79
N GLU A 56 7.67 11.05 -5.33
CA GLU A 56 7.47 11.07 -6.79
C GLU A 56 8.07 12.33 -7.42
N LYS A 57 7.88 13.49 -6.80
CA LYS A 57 8.45 14.75 -7.30
C LYS A 57 9.97 14.70 -7.35
N ILE A 58 10.59 14.15 -6.31
CA ILE A 58 12.05 14.02 -6.24
C ILE A 58 12.56 13.15 -7.38
N LEU A 59 11.93 11.99 -7.57
CA LEU A 59 12.36 11.03 -8.58
C LEU A 59 12.14 11.55 -9.99
N THR A 60 10.98 12.15 -10.25
CA THR A 60 10.66 12.71 -11.56
C THR A 60 11.63 13.84 -11.93
N GLY A 61 11.92 14.73 -10.98
CA GLY A 61 12.81 15.86 -11.22
C GLY A 61 14.25 15.46 -11.46
N ASN A 62 14.65 14.24 -11.08
CA ASN A 62 16.04 13.79 -11.17
C ASN A 62 16.25 12.65 -12.16
N GLU A 63 15.27 12.37 -13.00
CA GLU A 63 15.33 11.32 -14.03
C GLU A 63 15.67 9.94 -13.47
N LEU A 64 15.26 9.69 -12.22
CA LEU A 64 15.53 8.40 -11.56
C LEU A 64 14.46 7.35 -11.87
N GLY A 65 13.42 7.75 -12.59
CA GLY A 65 12.31 6.87 -12.92
C GLY A 65 11.27 6.81 -11.82
N GLU A 66 10.27 5.97 -12.02
CA GLU A 66 9.17 5.83 -11.07
C GLU A 66 9.51 4.78 -10.01
N PRO A 67 9.09 4.99 -8.76
CA PRO A 67 9.30 3.99 -7.73
C PRO A 67 8.42 2.77 -8.00
N ARG A 68 8.92 1.58 -7.67
CA ARG A 68 8.13 0.34 -7.73
C ARG A 68 7.62 -0.08 -6.37
N LEU A 69 8.34 0.31 -5.34
CA LEU A 69 7.96 0.02 -3.96
C LEU A 69 8.65 1.03 -3.06
N VAL A 70 7.89 1.58 -2.13
CA VAL A 70 8.45 2.37 -1.03
C VAL A 70 8.28 1.52 0.22
N HIS A 71 9.38 1.22 0.90
CA HIS A 71 9.38 0.40 2.10
C HIS A 71 9.97 1.22 3.25
N ILE A 72 9.16 1.43 4.27
CA ILE A 72 9.58 2.14 5.48
C ILE A 72 9.69 1.11 6.59
N GLU A 73 10.88 0.91 7.09
CA GLU A 73 11.14 -0.01 8.18
C GLU A 73 11.33 0.80 9.47
N LYS A 74 10.50 0.52 10.45
CA LYS A 74 10.62 1.07 11.80
C LYS A 74 11.01 -0.08 12.73
N ARG A 75 11.24 0.24 14.02
CA ARG A 75 11.65 -0.79 14.99
C ARG A 75 10.70 -1.99 14.99
N ASP A 76 9.41 -1.73 15.06
CA ASP A 76 8.42 -2.79 15.26
C ASP A 76 7.45 -2.97 14.10
N VAL A 77 7.52 -2.09 13.09
CA VAL A 77 6.51 -2.02 12.03
C VAL A 77 7.19 -1.78 10.68
N HIS A 78 6.65 -2.41 9.65
CA HIS A 78 6.98 -2.16 8.25
C HIS A 78 5.78 -1.54 7.56
N ILE A 79 6.02 -0.52 6.75
CA ILE A 79 5.00 0.08 5.90
C ILE A 79 5.48 -0.06 4.46
N TYR A 80 4.67 -0.72 3.64
CA TYR A 80 4.97 -0.89 2.21
C TYR A 80 3.95 -0.12 1.40
N ALA A 81 4.40 0.63 0.42
CA ALA A 81 3.52 1.33 -0.51
C ALA A 81 3.93 1.01 -1.94
N MET A 82 3.02 0.42 -2.69
CA MET A 82 3.26 -0.02 -4.05
C MET A 82 2.44 0.85 -5.01
N PRO A 83 3.11 1.59 -5.91
CA PRO A 83 2.40 2.41 -6.89
C PRO A 83 1.60 1.56 -7.87
N LEU A 84 0.43 2.08 -8.22
CA LEU A 84 -0.45 1.53 -9.26
C LEU A 84 -0.59 2.59 -10.35
N PRO A 85 -1.14 2.23 -11.53
CA PRO A 85 -1.35 3.24 -12.57
C PRO A 85 -2.20 4.41 -12.08
N ASP A 86 -1.97 5.59 -12.69
CA ASP A 86 -2.73 6.82 -12.45
C ASP A 86 -2.64 7.37 -11.02
N GLY A 87 -1.52 7.11 -10.36
CA GLY A 87 -1.26 7.70 -9.04
C GLY A 87 -1.89 6.98 -7.87
N TYR A 88 -2.53 5.84 -8.09
CA TYR A 88 -3.07 5.02 -7.00
C TYR A 88 -1.96 4.28 -6.27
N TYR A 89 -2.23 3.87 -5.02
CA TYR A 89 -1.26 3.14 -4.20
C TYR A 89 -1.93 2.02 -3.43
N LEU A 90 -1.23 0.89 -3.35
CA LEU A 90 -1.56 -0.19 -2.43
C LEU A 90 -0.60 -0.11 -1.24
N VAL A 91 -1.15 -0.11 -0.04
CA VAL A 91 -0.38 0.00 1.21
C VAL A 91 -0.63 -1.19 2.10
N LEU A 92 0.44 -1.75 2.66
CA LEU A 92 0.37 -2.81 3.68
C LEU A 92 1.16 -2.35 4.90
N VAL A 93 0.56 -2.48 6.07
CA VAL A 93 1.21 -2.20 7.35
C VAL A 93 1.36 -3.53 8.09
N GLN A 94 2.57 -3.86 8.51
CA GLN A 94 2.90 -5.17 9.07
C GLN A 94 3.81 -5.00 10.28
N ARG A 95 3.54 -5.77 11.34
CA ARG A 95 4.38 -5.78 12.54
C ARG A 95 5.49 -6.82 12.39
N ASN A 96 6.61 -6.60 13.06
CA ASN A 96 7.65 -7.61 13.16
C ASN A 96 7.19 -8.78 14.06
N PRO A 97 7.64 -10.02 13.81
CA PRO A 97 8.53 -10.42 12.72
C PRO A 97 7.79 -10.48 11.38
N ALA A 98 8.45 -10.02 10.33
CA ALA A 98 7.85 -9.91 9.01
C ALA A 98 8.71 -10.61 7.96
N LEU A 99 8.05 -11.31 7.03
CA LEU A 99 8.69 -11.88 5.85
C LEU A 99 8.54 -10.89 4.70
N VAL A 100 9.53 -10.02 4.53
CA VAL A 100 9.49 -8.91 3.57
C VAL A 100 9.32 -9.40 2.13
N ALA A 101 10.01 -10.48 1.76
CA ALA A 101 9.89 -11.04 0.41
C ALA A 101 8.47 -11.53 0.12
N ARG A 102 7.82 -12.13 1.12
CA ARG A 102 6.44 -12.58 0.98
C ARG A 102 5.48 -11.40 0.87
N ALA A 103 5.67 -10.37 1.69
CA ALA A 103 4.87 -9.15 1.62
C ALA A 103 4.95 -8.55 0.23
N ARG A 104 6.15 -8.44 -0.30
CA ARG A 104 6.38 -7.88 -1.64
C ARG A 104 5.72 -8.72 -2.73
N ALA A 105 5.84 -10.03 -2.67
CA ALA A 105 5.26 -10.94 -3.67
C ALA A 105 3.73 -10.89 -3.63
N THR A 106 3.14 -10.96 -2.45
CA THR A 106 1.68 -10.93 -2.29
C THR A 106 1.09 -9.57 -2.67
N MET A 107 1.82 -8.49 -2.39
CA MET A 107 1.41 -7.15 -2.83
C MET A 107 1.44 -7.02 -4.35
N THR A 108 2.42 -7.62 -5.01
CA THR A 108 2.48 -7.62 -6.47
C THR A 108 1.24 -8.28 -7.07
N ASP A 109 0.84 -9.43 -6.53
CA ASP A 109 -0.37 -10.13 -6.97
C ASP A 109 -1.62 -9.30 -6.71
N ALA A 110 -1.74 -8.73 -5.52
CA ALA A 110 -2.87 -7.89 -5.16
C ALA A 110 -2.94 -6.65 -6.06
N ALA A 111 -1.80 -6.02 -6.33
CA ALA A 111 -1.71 -4.85 -7.20
C ALA A 111 -2.21 -5.16 -8.61
N GLN A 112 -1.87 -6.34 -9.14
CA GLN A 112 -2.35 -6.77 -10.44
C GLN A 112 -3.87 -6.93 -10.46
N GLN A 113 -4.43 -7.51 -9.40
CA GLN A 113 -5.88 -7.67 -9.29
C GLN A 113 -6.59 -6.33 -9.20
N LEU A 114 -6.09 -5.42 -8.38
CA LEU A 114 -6.65 -4.08 -8.24
C LEU A 114 -6.60 -3.31 -9.57
N THR A 115 -5.48 -3.41 -10.27
CA THR A 115 -5.30 -2.75 -11.56
C THR A 115 -6.32 -3.26 -12.58
N ARG A 116 -6.51 -4.58 -12.65
CA ARG A 116 -7.48 -5.17 -13.56
C ARG A 116 -8.90 -4.71 -13.26
N GLU A 117 -9.28 -4.63 -12.00
CA GLU A 117 -10.63 -4.21 -11.60
C GLU A 117 -10.85 -2.72 -11.78
N LEU A 118 -9.84 -1.91 -11.47
CA LEU A 118 -9.94 -0.45 -11.55
C LEU A 118 -9.97 0.05 -13.00
N PHE A 119 -9.18 -0.57 -13.86
CA PHE A 119 -9.02 -0.15 -15.26
C PHE A 119 -9.64 -1.13 -16.25
N HIS A 120 -10.58 -1.91 -15.77
CA HIS A 120 -11.32 -2.84 -16.63
C HIS A 120 -12.30 -2.09 -17.51
N ASP A 121 -12.28 -2.39 -18.79
CA ASP A 121 -13.18 -1.81 -19.78
C ASP A 121 -14.40 -2.67 -20.04
#